data_afad03a2ee6f9bc3dcbce1f00258b402
#
_entry.id   afad03a2ee6f9bc3dcbce1f00258b402
#
_cell.length_a   1.000
_cell.length_b   1.000
_cell.length_c   1.000
_cell.angle_alpha   90.00
_cell.angle_beta   90.00
_cell.angle_gamma   90.00
#
_symmetry.space_group_name_H-M   'P 1'
#
loop_
_entity.id
_entity.type
_entity.pdbx_description
1 polymer ?
#
loop_
_entity_poly.entity_id
_entity_poly.type
_entity_poly.pdbx_seq_one_letter_code
_entity_poly.pdbx_strand_id
1 'polypeptide(L)'
;QLPSGKFVTDLPGRIISSNLKDKKERAFSLFGAPDLVVVFDQGGYGIIDFKTTNLSPTKSDNYKFQLEAYAQIFASPGATKSKVTPKLTPVTHMGIAQFFPTEIFTHAKNECDLKLKMLYSPQPRIEEDFYNLITGLIDLLEEPTIPNHSENCKYCKFALKNIQGFNDK
;
A
#
# COMPACT_ATOMS: atom_id res chain seq x y z
N GLN A 1 -0.61 0.76 21.28
CA GLN A 1 -2.03 1.17 21.28
C GLN A 1 -2.16 2.43 20.44
N LEU A 2 -3.19 2.51 19.57
CA LEU A 2 -3.46 3.73 18.82
C LEU A 2 -4.06 4.79 19.75
N PRO A 3 -3.70 6.08 19.57
CA PRO A 3 -4.36 7.17 20.28
C PRO A 3 -5.84 7.31 19.91
N SER A 4 -6.62 7.98 20.75
CA SER A 4 -7.99 8.36 20.43
C SER A 4 -8.05 9.34 19.26
N GLY A 5 -9.08 9.24 18.43
CA GLY A 5 -9.23 10.08 17.26
C GLY A 5 -10.51 9.80 16.48
N LYS A 6 -10.66 10.46 15.35
CA LYS A 6 -11.83 10.34 14.45
C LYS A 6 -11.39 9.88 13.06
N PHE A 7 -12.25 9.17 12.37
CA PHE A 7 -12.03 8.78 10.99
C PHE A 7 -12.13 10.00 10.06
N VAL A 8 -11.21 10.05 9.10
CA VAL A 8 -11.29 11.01 7.99
C VAL A 8 -12.21 10.41 6.93
N THR A 9 -13.43 10.92 6.83
CA THR A 9 -14.49 10.35 5.99
C THR A 9 -14.53 10.91 4.56
N ASP A 10 -14.00 12.11 4.34
CA ASP A 10 -14.10 12.82 3.07
C ASP A 10 -12.88 12.60 2.14
N LEU A 11 -12.31 11.41 2.20
CA LEU A 11 -11.21 11.06 1.29
C LEU A 11 -11.74 10.69 -0.10
N PRO A 12 -11.05 11.12 -1.18
CA PRO A 12 -11.33 10.58 -2.49
C PRO A 12 -11.00 9.08 -2.52
N GLY A 13 -11.80 8.28 -3.26
CA GLY A 13 -11.57 6.83 -3.38
C GLY A 13 -10.20 6.45 -3.96
N ARG A 14 -9.53 7.40 -4.62
CA ARG A 14 -8.11 7.34 -4.99
C ARG A 14 -7.44 8.65 -4.65
N ILE A 15 -6.29 8.58 -4.01
CA ILE A 15 -5.41 9.70 -3.71
C ILE A 15 -4.22 9.71 -4.67
N ILE A 16 -3.69 10.89 -4.95
CA ILE A 16 -2.53 11.08 -5.82
C ILE A 16 -1.56 12.07 -5.19
N SER A 17 -0.27 11.84 -5.39
CA SER A 17 0.75 12.86 -5.05
C SER A 17 0.86 13.93 -6.13
N SER A 18 1.42 15.07 -5.80
CA SER A 18 2.07 15.96 -6.76
C SER A 18 3.26 15.23 -7.43
N ASN A 19 3.92 15.88 -8.38
CA ASN A 19 5.16 15.36 -8.90
C ASN A 19 6.23 15.38 -7.80
N LEU A 20 6.62 14.19 -7.37
CA LEU A 20 7.73 13.95 -6.45
C LEU A 20 9.02 13.79 -7.24
N LYS A 21 10.15 13.88 -6.57
CA LYS A 21 11.45 13.64 -7.17
C LYS A 21 12.18 12.53 -6.42
N ASP A 22 12.81 11.63 -7.15
CA ASP A 22 13.68 10.62 -6.56
C ASP A 22 15.03 11.23 -6.14
N LYS A 23 15.95 10.40 -5.64
CA LYS A 23 17.28 10.87 -5.22
C LYS A 23 18.17 11.38 -6.38
N LYS A 24 17.78 11.14 -7.62
CA LYS A 24 18.44 11.62 -8.84
C LYS A 24 17.64 12.74 -9.53
N GLU A 25 16.73 13.41 -8.83
CA GLU A 25 15.88 14.50 -9.32
C GLU A 25 14.91 14.14 -10.44
N ARG A 26 14.66 12.84 -10.70
CA ARG A 26 13.70 12.38 -11.70
C ARG A 26 12.28 12.43 -11.14
N ALA A 27 11.35 12.91 -11.94
CA ALA A 27 9.97 13.09 -11.53
C ALA A 27 9.20 11.76 -11.52
N PHE A 28 8.39 11.54 -10.48
CA PHE A 28 7.45 10.44 -10.40
C PHE A 28 6.19 10.87 -9.65
N SER A 29 5.13 10.09 -9.75
CA SER A 29 3.88 10.29 -9.02
C SER A 29 3.42 8.99 -8.38
N LEU A 30 2.77 9.12 -7.24
CA LEU A 30 2.22 8.00 -6.49
C LEU A 30 0.69 8.04 -6.58
N PHE A 31 0.09 6.87 -6.66
CA PHE A 31 -1.35 6.66 -6.59
C PHE A 31 -1.66 5.63 -5.51
N GLY A 32 -2.77 5.81 -4.82
CA GLY A 32 -3.19 4.83 -3.84
C GLY A 32 -4.63 5.00 -3.39
N ALA A 33 -5.06 4.07 -2.54
CA ALA A 33 -6.36 4.09 -1.89
C ALA A 33 -6.17 3.50 -0.48
N PRO A 34 -5.90 4.33 0.54
CA PRO A 34 -5.79 3.86 1.91
C PRO A 34 -7.15 3.39 2.41
N ASP A 35 -7.18 2.29 3.17
CA ASP A 35 -8.43 1.75 3.71
C ASP A 35 -8.98 2.63 4.83
N LEU A 36 -8.12 3.14 5.70
CA LEU A 36 -8.53 3.96 6.83
C LEU A 36 -7.48 5.03 7.16
N VAL A 37 -7.97 6.26 7.33
CA VAL A 37 -7.18 7.37 7.87
C VAL A 37 -7.86 7.92 9.11
N VAL A 38 -7.06 8.20 10.14
CA VAL A 38 -7.51 8.72 11.44
C VAL A 38 -6.84 10.06 11.69
N VAL A 39 -7.61 11.04 12.16
CA VAL A 39 -7.07 12.26 12.79
C VAL A 39 -7.10 12.07 14.30
N PHE A 40 -5.97 12.20 14.97
CA PHE A 40 -5.86 12.00 16.42
C PHE A 40 -6.23 13.26 17.19
N ASP A 41 -6.85 13.09 18.35
CA ASP A 41 -7.27 14.19 19.23
C ASP A 41 -6.06 15.02 19.72
N GLN A 42 -4.91 14.41 19.87
CA GLN A 42 -3.64 15.06 20.22
C GLN A 42 -2.86 15.61 19.05
N GLY A 43 -3.43 15.55 17.84
CA GLY A 43 -2.80 16.00 16.59
C GLY A 43 -2.07 14.90 15.81
N GLY A 44 -1.87 15.15 14.53
CA GLY A 44 -1.31 14.19 13.58
C GLY A 44 -2.34 13.20 13.03
N TYR A 45 -1.87 12.35 12.11
CA TYR A 45 -2.72 11.41 11.37
C TYR A 45 -2.18 9.98 11.50
N GLY A 46 -3.10 9.03 11.44
CA GLY A 46 -2.80 7.60 11.34
C GLY A 46 -3.26 7.03 10.02
N ILE A 47 -2.47 6.14 9.42
CA ILE A 47 -2.83 5.37 8.23
C ILE A 47 -2.88 3.90 8.61
N ILE A 48 -4.02 3.26 8.41
CA ILE A 48 -4.23 1.85 8.73
C ILE A 48 -4.72 1.16 7.46
N ASP A 49 -4.04 0.11 7.07
CA ASP A 49 -4.41 -0.71 5.92
C ASP A 49 -4.92 -2.07 6.41
N PHE A 50 -6.02 -2.53 5.84
CA PHE A 50 -6.70 -3.76 6.24
C PHE A 50 -6.26 -4.94 5.39
N LYS A 51 -5.95 -6.04 6.04
CA LYS A 51 -5.58 -7.28 5.35
C LYS A 51 -6.36 -8.46 5.91
N THR A 52 -7.04 -9.17 5.03
CA THR A 52 -7.68 -10.47 5.36
C THR A 52 -6.68 -11.57 5.07
N THR A 53 -5.98 -12.04 6.09
CA THR A 53 -4.92 -13.05 5.94
C THR A 53 -4.72 -13.79 7.26
N ASN A 54 -3.95 -14.87 7.24
CA ASN A 54 -3.48 -15.50 8.46
C ASN A 54 -2.71 -14.49 9.30
N LEU A 55 -3.03 -14.41 10.59
CA LEU A 55 -2.38 -13.52 11.53
C LEU A 55 -0.89 -13.84 11.61
N SER A 56 -0.05 -12.89 11.21
CA SER A 56 1.41 -13.02 11.27
C SER A 56 2.06 -11.64 11.36
N PRO A 57 2.78 -11.34 12.44
CA PRO A 57 3.50 -10.07 12.56
C PRO A 57 4.52 -9.86 11.44
N THR A 58 5.21 -10.92 11.03
CA THR A 58 6.27 -10.84 10.00
C THR A 58 5.74 -10.54 8.60
N LYS A 59 4.49 -10.91 8.30
CA LYS A 59 3.89 -10.58 7.00
C LYS A 59 3.54 -9.11 6.87
N SER A 60 3.38 -8.38 7.97
CA SER A 60 3.06 -6.96 7.95
C SER A 60 4.21 -6.11 7.39
N ASP A 61 5.45 -6.56 7.52
CA ASP A 61 6.64 -5.85 7.02
C ASP A 61 6.64 -5.69 5.49
N ASN A 62 5.95 -6.60 4.77
CA ASN A 62 5.82 -6.50 3.32
C ASN A 62 5.01 -5.29 2.86
N TYR A 63 4.21 -4.69 3.76
CA TYR A 63 3.33 -3.56 3.45
C TYR A 63 3.88 -2.20 3.86
N LYS A 64 5.06 -2.15 4.49
CA LYS A 64 5.66 -0.91 4.97
C LYS A 64 5.86 0.13 3.86
N PHE A 65 6.26 -0.31 2.67
CA PHE A 65 6.43 0.57 1.50
C PHE A 65 5.10 1.12 0.98
N GLN A 66 4.01 0.35 1.05
CA GLN A 66 2.67 0.81 0.70
C GLN A 66 2.20 1.90 1.66
N LEU A 67 2.38 1.70 2.96
CA LEU A 67 2.03 2.70 3.98
C LEU A 67 2.87 3.97 3.84
N GLU A 68 4.17 3.84 3.59
CA GLU A 68 5.04 4.99 3.35
C GLU A 68 4.62 5.76 2.09
N ALA A 69 4.25 5.06 1.00
CA ALA A 69 3.71 5.71 -0.20
C ALA A 69 2.48 6.57 0.12
N TYR A 70 1.54 6.07 0.93
CA TYR A 70 0.38 6.87 1.37
C TYR A 70 0.80 8.09 2.18
N ALA A 71 1.78 7.95 3.09
CA ALA A 71 2.29 9.07 3.86
C ALA A 71 2.93 10.14 2.97
N GLN A 72 3.69 9.75 1.94
CA GLN A 72 4.28 10.66 0.96
C GLN A 72 3.20 11.36 0.11
N ILE A 73 2.14 10.65 -0.28
CA ILE A 73 1.01 11.25 -0.99
C ILE A 73 0.35 12.33 -0.12
N PHE A 74 0.10 12.07 1.17
CA PHE A 74 -0.52 13.06 2.06
C PHE A 74 0.40 14.21 2.43
N ALA A 75 1.71 14.01 2.44
CA ALA A 75 2.68 15.08 2.66
C ALA A 75 2.77 16.03 1.45
N SER A 76 2.69 15.48 0.24
CA SER A 76 2.80 16.20 -1.03
C SER A 76 1.62 15.85 -1.97
N PRO A 77 0.42 16.30 -1.62
CA PRO A 77 -0.79 15.94 -2.34
C PRO A 77 -0.86 16.56 -3.74
N GLY A 78 -1.42 15.82 -4.66
CA GLY A 78 -1.75 16.26 -6.01
C GLY A 78 -3.25 16.37 -6.25
N ALA A 79 -3.61 16.64 -7.49
CA ALA A 79 -4.98 16.75 -7.93
C ALA A 79 -5.20 15.98 -9.25
N THR A 80 -6.35 15.36 -9.38
CA THR A 80 -6.90 14.88 -10.64
C THR A 80 -7.83 15.94 -11.22
N LYS A 81 -8.36 15.71 -12.42
CA LYS A 81 -9.35 16.63 -13.01
C LYS A 81 -10.62 16.80 -12.16
N SER A 82 -10.95 15.83 -11.32
CA SER A 82 -12.20 15.79 -10.56
C SER A 82 -12.05 15.90 -9.05
N LYS A 83 -10.86 15.65 -8.51
CA LYS A 83 -10.64 15.57 -7.05
C LYS A 83 -9.24 16.01 -6.65
N VAL A 84 -9.15 16.68 -5.52
CA VAL A 84 -7.89 17.07 -4.88
C VAL A 84 -7.63 16.14 -3.71
N THR A 85 -6.43 15.62 -3.61
CA THR A 85 -5.99 14.88 -2.43
C THR A 85 -5.78 15.87 -1.28
N PRO A 86 -6.35 15.66 -0.09
CA PRO A 86 -6.11 16.56 1.04
C PRO A 86 -4.67 16.42 1.56
N LYS A 87 -4.12 17.52 2.10
CA LYS A 87 -2.85 17.47 2.81
C LYS A 87 -3.10 17.03 4.24
N LEU A 88 -2.63 15.84 4.61
CA LEU A 88 -2.79 15.24 5.93
C LEU A 88 -1.42 14.93 6.54
N THR A 89 -0.85 15.91 7.23
CA THR A 89 0.50 15.82 7.80
C THR A 89 0.55 16.52 9.16
N PRO A 90 1.37 16.06 10.12
CA PRO A 90 2.26 14.90 10.03
C PRO A 90 1.51 13.56 10.15
N VAL A 91 1.95 12.55 9.40
CA VAL A 91 1.56 11.15 9.64
C VAL A 91 2.43 10.62 10.76
N THR A 92 1.83 10.38 11.93
CA THR A 92 2.52 9.97 13.14
C THR A 92 2.42 8.48 13.44
N HIS A 93 1.41 7.82 12.89
CA HIS A 93 1.19 6.39 13.10
C HIS A 93 0.84 5.71 11.76
N MET A 94 1.41 4.56 11.54
CA MET A 94 1.07 3.68 10.42
C MET A 94 0.95 2.25 10.94
N GLY A 95 0.12 1.45 10.30
CA GLY A 95 0.03 0.04 10.67
C GLY A 95 -0.89 -0.78 9.79
N ILE A 96 -0.78 -2.09 9.97
CA ILE A 96 -1.60 -3.09 9.31
C ILE A 96 -2.57 -3.69 10.33
N ALA A 97 -3.85 -3.67 10.03
CA ALA A 97 -4.87 -4.40 10.76
C ALA A 97 -5.20 -5.69 10.00
N GLN A 98 -4.71 -6.80 10.51
CA GLN A 98 -4.95 -8.13 9.95
C GLN A 98 -6.21 -8.73 10.57
N PHE A 99 -7.16 -9.13 9.73
CA PHE A 99 -8.39 -9.80 10.14
C PHE A 99 -8.36 -11.26 9.73
N PHE A 100 -8.63 -12.13 10.67
CA PHE A 100 -8.70 -13.56 10.45
C PHE A 100 -10.06 -14.10 10.90
N PRO A 101 -10.91 -14.62 9.98
CA PRO A 101 -12.16 -15.26 10.33
C PRO A 101 -11.92 -16.50 11.19
N THR A 102 -12.64 -16.63 12.31
CA THR A 102 -12.53 -17.77 13.22
C THR A 102 -13.77 -18.63 13.24
N GLU A 103 -14.94 -18.02 13.12
CA GLU A 103 -16.23 -18.71 13.20
C GLU A 103 -17.24 -18.01 12.30
N ILE A 104 -18.17 -18.79 11.73
CA ILE A 104 -19.29 -18.29 10.94
C ILE A 104 -20.57 -18.86 11.56
N PHE A 105 -21.53 -17.99 11.87
CA PHE A 105 -22.84 -18.35 12.38
C PHE A 105 -23.90 -17.99 11.33
N THR A 106 -24.58 -18.97 10.77
CA THR A 106 -25.68 -18.74 9.82
C THR A 106 -27.01 -18.63 10.56
N HIS A 107 -27.75 -17.56 10.30
CA HIS A 107 -29.03 -17.30 10.97
C HIS A 107 -30.21 -17.54 10.02
N ALA A 108 -30.19 -16.94 8.86
CA ALA A 108 -31.24 -17.04 7.85
C ALA A 108 -30.64 -17.22 6.45
N LYS A 109 -31.48 -17.39 5.45
CA LYS A 109 -31.11 -17.79 4.09
C LYS A 109 -30.01 -16.94 3.42
N ASN A 110 -29.76 -15.74 3.87
CA ASN A 110 -28.72 -14.82 3.31
C ASN A 110 -28.04 -13.99 4.40
N GLU A 111 -28.12 -14.41 5.68
CA GLU A 111 -27.55 -13.69 6.80
C GLU A 111 -26.60 -14.58 7.59
N CYS A 112 -25.42 -14.04 7.89
CA CYS A 112 -24.47 -14.71 8.75
C CYS A 112 -23.71 -13.67 9.60
N ASP A 113 -23.34 -14.07 10.80
CA ASP A 113 -22.36 -13.36 11.63
C ASP A 113 -21.00 -13.97 11.43
N LEU A 114 -20.00 -13.12 11.35
CA LEU A 114 -18.60 -13.53 11.20
C LEU A 114 -17.82 -13.07 12.43
N LYS A 115 -17.26 -14.02 13.17
CA LYS A 115 -16.35 -13.73 14.26
C LYS A 115 -14.92 -13.61 13.71
N LEU A 116 -14.29 -12.48 14.00
CA LEU A 116 -12.94 -12.18 13.54
C LEU A 116 -11.99 -12.06 14.71
N LYS A 117 -10.76 -12.54 14.54
CA LYS A 117 -9.61 -12.09 15.32
C LYS A 117 -8.90 -10.98 14.57
N MET A 118 -8.48 -9.94 15.28
CA MET A 118 -7.71 -8.83 14.71
C MET A 118 -6.34 -8.78 15.37
N LEU A 119 -5.31 -8.62 14.54
CA LEU A 119 -3.96 -8.28 14.97
C LEU A 119 -3.58 -6.92 14.35
N TYR A 120 -3.26 -5.95 15.18
CA TYR A 120 -2.68 -4.69 14.72
C TYR A 120 -1.16 -4.74 14.84
N SER A 121 -0.49 -4.46 13.72
CA SER A 121 0.96 -4.41 13.64
C SER A 121 1.40 -3.00 13.25
N PRO A 122 1.93 -2.19 14.19
CA PRO A 122 2.44 -0.85 13.88
C PRO A 122 3.64 -0.95 12.95
N GLN A 123 3.76 0.02 12.05
CA GLN A 123 4.87 0.14 11.12
C GLN A 123 5.56 1.50 11.28
N PRO A 124 6.90 1.54 11.31
CA PRO A 124 7.63 2.79 11.35
C PRO A 124 7.56 3.52 10.02
N ARG A 125 7.86 4.82 10.03
CA ARG A 125 8.19 5.58 8.83
C ARG A 125 9.53 5.08 8.28
N ILE A 126 9.61 4.92 6.96
CA ILE A 126 10.80 4.41 6.26
C ILE A 126 11.14 5.28 5.04
N GLU A 127 11.01 6.58 5.19
CA GLU A 127 11.10 7.55 4.09
C GLU A 127 12.39 7.39 3.26
N GLU A 128 13.54 7.24 3.92
CA GLU A 128 14.81 7.07 3.22
C GLU A 128 14.88 5.78 2.41
N ASP A 129 14.48 4.66 3.01
CA ASP A 129 14.41 3.35 2.33
C ASP A 129 13.41 3.38 1.18
N PHE A 130 12.31 4.10 1.35
CA PHE A 130 11.31 4.29 0.32
C PHE A 130 11.88 5.00 -0.90
N TYR A 131 12.57 6.12 -0.72
CA TYR A 131 13.21 6.84 -1.82
C TYR A 131 14.37 6.05 -2.46
N ASN A 132 15.10 5.25 -1.70
CA ASN A 132 16.10 4.32 -2.24
C ASN A 132 15.43 3.29 -3.17
N LEU A 133 14.32 2.69 -2.73
CA LEU A 133 13.55 1.75 -3.54
C LEU A 133 13.02 2.41 -4.83
N ILE A 134 12.41 3.58 -4.74
CA ILE A 134 11.87 4.30 -5.92
C ILE A 134 12.99 4.63 -6.91
N THR A 135 14.12 5.13 -6.42
CA THR A 135 15.28 5.42 -7.27
C THR A 135 15.77 4.18 -8.00
N GLY A 136 15.89 3.05 -7.30
CA GLY A 136 16.29 1.77 -7.91
C GLY A 136 15.25 1.24 -8.91
N LEU A 137 13.96 1.43 -8.66
CA LEU A 137 12.90 1.05 -9.61
C LEU A 137 12.94 1.89 -10.88
N ILE A 138 13.18 3.20 -10.77
CA ILE A 138 13.31 4.08 -11.93
C ILE A 138 14.59 3.73 -12.71
N ASP A 139 15.72 3.47 -12.02
CA ASP A 139 16.94 3.01 -12.67
C ASP A 139 16.68 1.76 -13.52
N LEU A 140 15.98 0.79 -12.93
CA LEU A 140 15.64 -0.46 -13.63
C LEU A 140 14.72 -0.23 -14.85
N LEU A 141 13.76 0.70 -14.75
CA LEU A 141 12.86 1.04 -15.87
C LEU A 141 13.55 1.80 -17.00
N GLU A 142 14.64 2.52 -16.70
CA GLU A 142 15.43 3.26 -17.70
C GLU A 142 16.55 2.41 -18.32
N GLU A 143 16.81 1.20 -17.81
CA GLU A 143 17.78 0.29 -18.43
C GLU A 143 17.32 -0.12 -19.83
N PRO A 144 18.21 -0.05 -20.84
CA PRO A 144 17.86 -0.40 -22.23
C PRO A 144 17.63 -1.91 -22.43
N THR A 145 18.06 -2.73 -21.48
CA THR A 145 17.95 -4.19 -21.54
C THR A 145 16.94 -4.69 -20.52
N ILE A 146 16.09 -5.62 -20.94
CA ILE A 146 15.14 -6.28 -20.01
C ILE A 146 15.94 -7.09 -19.00
N PRO A 147 15.68 -6.91 -17.70
CA PRO A 147 16.37 -7.66 -16.64
C PRO A 147 16.17 -9.16 -16.80
N ASN A 148 17.18 -9.93 -16.47
CA ASN A 148 17.06 -11.38 -16.40
C ASN A 148 15.96 -11.77 -15.39
N HIS A 149 15.12 -12.72 -15.78
CA HIS A 149 14.08 -13.22 -14.89
C HIS A 149 14.67 -14.05 -13.75
N SER A 150 14.05 -13.98 -12.58
CA SER A 150 14.37 -14.88 -11.48
C SER A 150 14.01 -16.33 -11.88
N GLU A 151 14.88 -17.27 -11.56
CA GLU A 151 14.64 -18.72 -11.78
C GLU A 151 13.33 -19.21 -11.14
N ASN A 152 12.87 -18.55 -10.09
CA ASN A 152 11.63 -18.88 -9.38
C ASN A 152 10.42 -18.08 -9.84
N CYS A 153 10.55 -17.19 -10.83
CA CYS A 153 9.45 -16.39 -11.33
C CYS A 153 8.48 -17.24 -12.15
N LYS A 154 7.32 -17.57 -11.57
CA LYS A 154 6.27 -18.35 -12.22
C LYS A 154 5.70 -17.67 -13.47
N TYR A 155 5.58 -16.34 -13.44
CA TYR A 155 5.09 -15.55 -14.58
C TYR A 155 6.05 -15.56 -15.74
N CYS A 156 7.35 -15.40 -15.49
CA CYS A 156 8.37 -15.45 -16.53
C CYS A 156 8.47 -16.85 -17.14
N LYS A 157 8.42 -17.91 -16.32
CA LYS A 157 8.37 -19.29 -16.82
C LYS A 157 7.15 -19.56 -17.71
N PHE A 158 5.99 -19.02 -17.34
CA PHE A 158 4.78 -19.13 -18.15
C PHE A 158 4.91 -18.36 -19.46
N ALA A 159 5.39 -17.11 -19.43
CA ALA A 159 5.59 -16.29 -20.63
C ALA A 159 6.58 -16.94 -21.61
N LEU A 160 7.73 -17.42 -21.12
CA LEU A 160 8.74 -18.08 -21.95
C LEU A 160 8.21 -19.36 -22.63
N LYS A 161 7.43 -20.19 -21.91
CA LYS A 161 6.79 -21.38 -22.51
C LYS A 161 5.86 -21.02 -23.67
N ASN A 162 5.10 -19.93 -23.53
CA ASN A 162 4.16 -19.52 -24.58
C ASN A 162 4.87 -18.89 -25.79
N ILE A 163 5.97 -18.14 -25.58
CA ILE A 163 6.76 -17.57 -26.68
C ILE A 163 7.44 -18.68 -27.48
N GLN A 164 7.98 -19.72 -26.83
CA GLN A 164 8.58 -20.88 -27.52
C GLN A 164 7.55 -21.66 -28.32
N GLY A 165 6.34 -21.86 -27.81
CA GLY A 165 5.26 -22.54 -28.53
C GLY A 165 4.68 -21.75 -29.74
N PHE A 166 4.96 -20.47 -29.89
CA PHE A 166 4.62 -19.67 -31.07
C PHE A 166 5.68 -19.73 -32.14
N ASN A 167 6.93 -19.99 -31.80
CA ASN A 167 8.04 -20.09 -32.79
C ASN A 167 8.17 -21.49 -33.43
N ASP A 168 7.48 -22.49 -32.89
CA ASP A 168 7.48 -23.88 -33.39
C ASP A 168 6.28 -24.19 -34.29
N LYS A 169 5.57 -23.19 -34.80
CA LYS A 169 4.49 -23.25 -35.78
C LYS A 169 4.84 -22.41 -37.00
#